data_7cc4e6d04eccc2572c52d0f152178d8f
#
_entry.id   7cc4e6d04eccc2572c52d0f152178d8f
#
_cell.length_a   1.000
_cell.length_b   1.000
_cell.length_c   1.000
_cell.angle_alpha   90.00
_cell.angle_beta   90.00
_cell.angle_gamma   90.00
#
_symmetry.space_group_name_H-M   'P 1'
#
loop_
_entity.id
_entity.type
_entity.pdbx_description
1 polymer ?
#
loop_
_entity_poly.entity_id
_entity_poly.type
_entity_poly.pdbx_seq_one_letter_code
_entity_poly.pdbx_strand_id
1 'polypeptide(L)'
;AINAGADAVYLGGELYGARAYADNFTQDEILAGLHMAHLFGKKIYLTVNTLVKEKELDGLYDFLKPFYEKGLDGVIVQDLGVLRYIREHFPALPIHASTQMALTGSGGARLMKEEGVSRIVPARELSLKEIRKIKEETGLEIETFIHGAMCYCYSGQCLFSSILGGRSGNRGRCAQPCRLPYKVNGGKECYPLSMRDMCTIRHLPALLDAGIDSFKIEGRMKKPAYAAGVTAIYRKYIDLYEKDRENYRVDRKDWETLNALYIRSEISDGYYERRNGKEMISLSSPAYCAADEKLLSGISDRYLGKLPSIRAKAEISLKAGEEAELTLLGETDGGKTVAITCRGDLVQKALKQPLTPEKVKEQIQKSGNTFIRIEQTEVTLHEPVFLPVKALNELRRKGTAALEEKLILAQTDIAARKEEPQRITARKQSSQGGKHSDLPEKDQIHVSVQTAGQLEAAMESMASRIYVEYHLLNGEIFDKLEKYKNSAAQPLYKEQTKLLQVYASAPYVVREDNIRYLEILAKAFAQGKIDGVLVRNLESFRYFAGKIPSGRLTVDAGLYVWN
;
A
#
# COMPACT_ATOMS: atom_id res chain seq x y z
N ALA A 1 4.48 10.39 12.62
CA ALA A 1 4.96 10.55 11.24
C ALA A 1 4.76 11.98 10.74
N ILE A 2 3.54 12.55 10.82
CA ILE A 2 3.22 13.92 10.34
C ILE A 2 4.17 14.96 10.96
N ASN A 3 4.32 14.99 12.29
CA ASN A 3 5.27 15.89 12.97
C ASN A 3 6.75 15.70 12.57
N ALA A 4 7.07 14.56 11.98
CA ALA A 4 8.41 14.23 11.50
C ALA A 4 8.58 14.51 10.00
N GLY A 5 7.59 15.14 9.34
CA GLY A 5 7.66 15.56 7.94
C GLY A 5 7.15 14.53 6.93
N ALA A 6 6.31 13.58 7.33
CA ALA A 6 5.63 12.71 6.38
C ALA A 6 4.55 13.49 5.60
N ASP A 7 4.49 13.29 4.28
CA ASP A 7 3.44 13.85 3.41
C ASP A 7 2.19 12.97 3.39
N ALA A 8 2.38 11.67 3.69
CA ALA A 8 1.29 10.71 3.79
C ALA A 8 1.56 9.65 4.87
N VAL A 9 0.50 9.09 5.41
CA VAL A 9 0.56 7.95 6.34
C VAL A 9 -0.30 6.82 5.78
N TYR A 10 0.26 5.62 5.69
CA TYR A 10 -0.56 4.44 5.45
C TYR A 10 -0.81 3.69 6.75
N LEU A 11 -2.03 3.25 6.95
CA LEU A 11 -2.47 2.55 8.15
C LEU A 11 -3.44 1.41 7.82
N GLY A 12 -3.75 0.58 8.81
CA GLY A 12 -4.72 -0.51 8.68
C GLY A 12 -5.80 -0.41 9.73
N GLY A 13 -7.02 -0.66 9.32
CA GLY A 13 -8.12 -0.90 10.22
C GLY A 13 -8.12 -2.33 10.76
N GLU A 14 -9.08 -2.64 11.60
CA GLU A 14 -9.26 -3.96 12.23
C GLU A 14 -9.51 -5.08 11.19
N LEU A 15 -10.07 -4.72 10.02
CA LEU A 15 -10.40 -5.64 8.94
C LEU A 15 -9.55 -5.37 7.69
N TYR A 16 -9.44 -6.37 6.82
CA TYR A 16 -8.84 -6.32 5.47
C TYR A 16 -7.35 -5.93 5.40
N GLY A 17 -6.68 -5.69 6.52
CA GLY A 17 -5.27 -5.29 6.56
C GLY A 17 -4.30 -6.47 6.69
N ALA A 18 -3.17 -6.46 5.93
CA ALA A 18 -2.16 -7.50 5.94
C ALA A 18 -1.24 -7.52 7.19
N ARG A 19 -1.72 -7.08 8.33
CA ARG A 19 -1.01 -7.09 9.62
C ARG A 19 -2.00 -7.39 10.75
N ALA A 20 -2.57 -8.60 10.76
CA ALA A 20 -3.61 -9.02 11.71
C ALA A 20 -3.17 -8.96 13.19
N TYR A 21 -1.87 -8.93 13.46
CA TYR A 21 -1.30 -8.88 14.82
C TYR A 21 -0.67 -7.51 15.16
N ALA A 22 -0.88 -6.48 14.34
CA ALA A 22 -0.51 -5.10 14.69
C ALA A 22 -1.62 -4.47 15.54
N ASP A 23 -1.27 -3.42 16.27
CA ASP A 23 -2.25 -2.51 16.85
C ASP A 23 -2.95 -1.77 15.69
N ASN A 24 -4.04 -2.34 15.21
CA ASN A 24 -4.82 -1.78 14.12
C ASN A 24 -5.79 -0.74 14.67
N PHE A 25 -6.08 0.27 13.86
CA PHE A 25 -6.92 1.39 14.24
C PHE A 25 -8.42 1.04 14.16
N THR A 26 -9.17 1.48 15.14
CA THR A 26 -10.64 1.49 15.11
C THR A 26 -11.15 2.49 14.07
N GLN A 27 -12.44 2.39 13.75
CA GLN A 27 -13.09 3.35 12.83
C GLN A 27 -12.92 4.80 13.31
N ASP A 28 -13.18 5.07 14.60
CA ASP A 28 -13.09 6.42 15.17
C ASP A 28 -11.67 6.96 15.15
N GLU A 29 -10.67 6.13 15.42
CA GLU A 29 -9.26 6.52 15.34
C GLU A 29 -8.83 6.83 13.89
N ILE A 30 -9.32 6.09 12.90
CA ILE A 30 -9.06 6.38 11.49
C ILE A 30 -9.71 7.71 11.10
N LEU A 31 -10.95 7.96 11.51
CA LEU A 31 -11.66 9.23 11.23
C LEU A 31 -10.96 10.43 11.88
N ALA A 32 -10.52 10.28 13.13
CA ALA A 32 -9.71 11.29 13.82
C ALA A 32 -8.37 11.51 13.12
N GLY A 33 -7.73 10.42 12.65
CA GLY A 33 -6.51 10.48 11.87
C GLY A 33 -6.67 11.23 10.54
N LEU A 34 -7.76 10.98 9.81
CA LEU A 34 -8.12 11.69 8.58
C LEU A 34 -8.30 13.19 8.84
N HIS A 35 -9.09 13.54 9.86
CA HIS A 35 -9.28 14.95 10.24
C HIS A 35 -7.95 15.64 10.51
N MET A 36 -7.10 15.02 11.35
CA MET A 36 -5.78 15.57 11.67
C MET A 36 -4.89 15.67 10.42
N ALA A 37 -4.80 14.63 9.61
CA ALA A 37 -3.94 14.64 8.42
C ALA A 37 -4.37 15.73 7.43
N HIS A 38 -5.66 15.81 7.12
CA HIS A 38 -6.21 16.79 6.20
C HIS A 38 -6.04 18.22 6.71
N LEU A 39 -6.18 18.44 8.02
CA LEU A 39 -5.96 19.75 8.63
C LEU A 39 -4.52 20.25 8.42
N PHE A 40 -3.55 19.34 8.34
CA PHE A 40 -2.14 19.67 8.06
C PHE A 40 -1.74 19.43 6.60
N GLY A 41 -2.68 19.33 5.66
CA GLY A 41 -2.41 19.12 4.23
C GLY A 41 -1.74 17.78 3.91
N LYS A 42 -1.91 16.77 4.79
CA LYS A 42 -1.32 15.43 4.65
C LYS A 42 -2.37 14.40 4.25
N LYS A 43 -1.92 13.24 3.74
CA LYS A 43 -2.80 12.19 3.20
C LYS A 43 -2.81 10.93 4.08
N ILE A 44 -3.94 10.23 4.04
CA ILE A 44 -4.10 8.90 4.66
C ILE A 44 -4.43 7.87 3.59
N TYR A 45 -3.68 6.77 3.57
CA TYR A 45 -3.95 5.61 2.73
C TYR A 45 -4.33 4.41 3.59
N LEU A 46 -5.52 3.85 3.38
CA LEU A 46 -6.01 2.70 4.12
C LEU A 46 -5.60 1.40 3.43
N THR A 47 -5.04 0.46 4.19
CA THR A 47 -4.69 -0.85 3.63
C THR A 47 -5.91 -1.78 3.60
N VAL A 48 -6.29 -2.21 2.40
CA VAL A 48 -7.28 -3.25 2.10
C VAL A 48 -6.54 -4.33 1.30
N ASN A 49 -5.41 -4.79 1.84
CA ASN A 49 -4.39 -5.54 1.11
C ASN A 49 -4.23 -6.98 1.59
N THR A 50 -5.31 -7.61 2.01
CA THR A 50 -5.42 -9.06 2.18
C THR A 50 -6.16 -9.68 1.01
N LEU A 51 -5.97 -10.99 0.80
CA LEU A 51 -6.87 -11.78 -0.03
C LEU A 51 -8.22 -11.93 0.69
N VAL A 52 -9.31 -11.77 -0.02
CA VAL A 52 -10.66 -11.73 0.54
C VAL A 52 -11.49 -12.87 -0.05
N LYS A 53 -12.25 -13.56 0.77
CA LYS A 53 -13.19 -14.59 0.33
C LYS A 53 -14.53 -13.95 -0.06
N GLU A 54 -15.29 -14.60 -0.95
CA GLU A 54 -16.60 -14.14 -1.43
C GLU A 54 -17.49 -13.57 -0.31
N LYS A 55 -17.66 -14.35 0.78
CA LYS A 55 -18.49 -13.94 1.93
C LYS A 55 -17.96 -12.73 2.70
N GLU A 56 -16.70 -12.41 2.57
CA GLU A 56 -16.08 -11.27 3.26
C GLU A 56 -16.25 -9.96 2.48
N LEU A 57 -16.54 -10.05 1.16
CA LEU A 57 -16.83 -8.89 0.32
C LEU A 57 -18.08 -8.14 0.76
N ASP A 58 -19.08 -8.85 1.29
CA ASP A 58 -20.35 -8.24 1.72
C ASP A 58 -20.15 -7.14 2.77
N GLY A 59 -19.14 -7.28 3.64
CA GLY A 59 -18.81 -6.29 4.67
C GLY A 59 -17.95 -5.12 4.20
N LEU A 60 -17.40 -5.18 2.99
CA LEU A 60 -16.42 -4.20 2.52
C LEU A 60 -17.03 -2.82 2.28
N TYR A 61 -18.29 -2.76 1.84
CA TYR A 61 -18.99 -1.49 1.64
C TYR A 61 -19.15 -0.72 2.95
N ASP A 62 -19.68 -1.37 3.97
CA ASP A 62 -19.96 -0.74 5.26
C ASP A 62 -18.66 -0.37 5.99
N PHE A 63 -17.58 -1.13 5.74
CA PHE A 63 -16.25 -0.80 6.25
C PHE A 63 -15.66 0.45 5.59
N LEU A 64 -15.78 0.62 4.26
CA LEU A 64 -15.14 1.73 3.54
C LEU A 64 -15.95 3.02 3.52
N LYS A 65 -17.30 2.91 3.56
CA LYS A 65 -18.20 4.06 3.40
C LYS A 65 -17.89 5.23 4.34
N PRO A 66 -17.72 5.04 5.67
CA PRO A 66 -17.45 6.16 6.57
C PRO A 66 -16.17 6.93 6.23
N PHE A 67 -15.13 6.22 5.78
CA PHE A 67 -13.86 6.83 5.40
C PHE A 67 -13.95 7.54 4.04
N TYR A 68 -14.66 6.96 3.08
CA TYR A 68 -14.92 7.57 1.79
C TYR A 68 -15.63 8.91 1.91
N GLU A 69 -16.70 8.95 2.71
CA GLU A 69 -17.49 10.16 2.99
C GLU A 69 -16.66 11.25 3.69
N LYS A 70 -15.63 10.87 4.44
CA LYS A 70 -14.67 11.78 5.10
C LYS A 70 -13.41 12.06 4.27
N GLY A 71 -13.41 11.64 3.00
CA GLY A 71 -12.38 12.03 2.04
C GLY A 71 -11.10 11.18 2.08
N LEU A 72 -11.18 9.92 2.47
CA LEU A 72 -10.02 9.00 2.42
C LEU A 72 -9.24 9.15 1.11
N ASP A 73 -7.94 9.40 1.20
CA ASP A 73 -7.09 9.77 0.05
C ASP A 73 -6.75 8.61 -0.88
N GLY A 74 -6.95 7.37 -0.43
CA GLY A 74 -6.79 6.19 -1.25
C GLY A 74 -6.72 4.90 -0.45
N VAL A 75 -6.81 3.79 -1.18
CA VAL A 75 -6.72 2.43 -0.62
C VAL A 75 -5.59 1.65 -1.27
N ILE A 76 -4.90 0.83 -0.49
CA ILE A 76 -3.83 -0.05 -0.97
C ILE A 76 -4.41 -1.45 -1.07
N VAL A 77 -4.49 -2.01 -2.29
CA VAL A 77 -5.23 -3.25 -2.60
C VAL A 77 -4.31 -4.32 -3.17
N GLN A 78 -4.51 -5.57 -2.77
CA GLN A 78 -3.84 -6.75 -3.34
C GLN A 78 -4.81 -7.59 -4.21
N ASP A 79 -6.03 -7.78 -3.76
CA ASP A 79 -7.03 -8.69 -4.30
C ASP A 79 -7.74 -8.07 -5.52
N LEU A 80 -7.81 -8.79 -6.63
CA LEU A 80 -8.40 -8.28 -7.87
C LEU A 80 -9.92 -8.10 -7.76
N GLY A 81 -10.62 -8.97 -7.02
CA GLY A 81 -12.05 -8.82 -6.79
C GLY A 81 -12.36 -7.62 -5.89
N VAL A 82 -11.53 -7.40 -4.85
CA VAL A 82 -11.61 -6.18 -4.02
C VAL A 82 -11.34 -4.93 -4.86
N LEU A 83 -10.35 -4.95 -5.75
CA LEU A 83 -10.06 -3.84 -6.66
C LEU A 83 -11.30 -3.49 -7.49
N ARG A 84 -11.88 -4.49 -8.14
CA ARG A 84 -13.08 -4.31 -8.96
C ARG A 84 -14.28 -3.85 -8.15
N TYR A 85 -14.48 -4.44 -6.96
CA TYR A 85 -15.53 -4.04 -6.03
C TYR A 85 -15.43 -2.56 -5.66
N ILE A 86 -14.22 -2.09 -5.27
CA ILE A 86 -14.00 -0.69 -4.89
C ILE A 86 -14.26 0.24 -6.08
N ARG A 87 -13.80 -0.11 -7.26
CA ARG A 87 -14.03 0.68 -8.48
C ARG A 87 -15.52 0.84 -8.82
N GLU A 88 -16.31 -0.21 -8.60
CA GLU A 88 -17.75 -0.21 -8.86
C GLU A 88 -18.54 0.58 -7.79
N HIS A 89 -18.17 0.46 -6.51
CA HIS A 89 -18.94 1.02 -5.39
C HIS A 89 -18.42 2.38 -4.90
N PHE A 90 -17.16 2.69 -5.13
CA PHE A 90 -16.47 3.91 -4.67
C PHE A 90 -15.64 4.53 -5.81
N PRO A 91 -16.28 4.99 -6.89
CA PRO A 91 -15.59 5.33 -8.14
C PRO A 91 -14.57 6.47 -8.01
N ALA A 92 -14.78 7.41 -7.06
CA ALA A 92 -13.84 8.50 -6.80
C ALA A 92 -12.71 8.15 -5.81
N LEU A 93 -12.64 6.90 -5.29
CA LEU A 93 -11.60 6.49 -4.36
C LEU A 93 -10.34 6.04 -5.11
N PRO A 94 -9.20 6.73 -4.96
CA PRO A 94 -7.95 6.31 -5.57
C PRO A 94 -7.50 4.92 -5.11
N ILE A 95 -7.10 4.07 -6.06
CA ILE A 95 -6.63 2.71 -5.79
C ILE A 95 -5.13 2.62 -6.06
N HIS A 96 -4.38 2.14 -5.06
CA HIS A 96 -2.95 1.86 -5.17
C HIS A 96 -2.74 0.34 -5.17
N ALA A 97 -2.09 -0.19 -6.20
CA ALA A 97 -1.74 -1.60 -6.25
C ALA A 97 -0.65 -1.92 -5.22
N SER A 98 -0.96 -2.83 -4.31
CA SER A 98 -0.02 -3.26 -3.27
C SER A 98 1.21 -3.96 -3.86
N THR A 99 2.37 -3.85 -3.21
CA THR A 99 3.54 -4.69 -3.53
C THR A 99 3.23 -6.18 -3.45
N GLN A 100 2.19 -6.58 -2.73
CA GLN A 100 1.74 -7.97 -2.64
C GLN A 100 1.08 -8.49 -3.93
N MET A 101 0.73 -7.63 -4.88
CA MET A 101 0.36 -8.03 -6.24
C MET A 101 1.55 -8.54 -7.06
N ALA A 102 2.78 -8.36 -6.55
CA ALA A 102 4.04 -8.80 -7.19
C ALA A 102 4.17 -8.31 -8.64
N LEU A 103 3.87 -7.03 -8.89
CA LEU A 103 4.06 -6.42 -10.20
C LEU A 103 5.56 -6.30 -10.50
N THR A 104 6.02 -6.95 -11.55
CA THR A 104 7.43 -7.09 -11.89
C THR A 104 7.82 -6.50 -13.25
N GLY A 105 6.87 -5.90 -13.96
CA GLY A 105 7.12 -5.30 -15.26
C GLY A 105 5.98 -4.40 -15.73
N SER A 106 6.18 -3.83 -16.92
CA SER A 106 5.22 -2.88 -17.51
C SER A 106 3.94 -3.54 -18.00
N GLY A 107 3.94 -4.86 -18.25
CA GLY A 107 2.77 -5.59 -18.71
C GLY A 107 1.69 -5.62 -17.63
N GLY A 108 2.03 -6.10 -16.43
CA GLY A 108 1.12 -6.11 -15.28
C GLY A 108 0.74 -4.69 -14.82
N ALA A 109 1.67 -3.76 -14.89
CA ALA A 109 1.39 -2.35 -14.56
C ALA A 109 0.37 -1.71 -15.52
N ARG A 110 0.46 -1.99 -16.84
CA ARG A 110 -0.55 -1.54 -17.82
C ARG A 110 -1.92 -2.15 -17.55
N LEU A 111 -1.97 -3.44 -17.21
CA LEU A 111 -3.22 -4.09 -16.83
C LEU A 111 -3.85 -3.38 -15.62
N MET A 112 -3.07 -3.05 -14.61
CA MET A 112 -3.57 -2.32 -13.44
C MET A 112 -4.05 -0.91 -13.80
N LYS A 113 -3.38 -0.23 -14.73
CA LYS A 113 -3.82 1.07 -15.26
C LYS A 113 -5.18 0.96 -15.97
N GLU A 114 -5.35 -0.06 -16.81
CA GLU A 114 -6.60 -0.38 -17.50
C GLU A 114 -7.73 -0.66 -16.48
N GLU A 115 -7.39 -1.26 -15.34
CA GLU A 115 -8.30 -1.50 -14.22
C GLU A 115 -8.49 -0.28 -13.29
N GLY A 116 -8.01 0.90 -13.63
CA GLY A 116 -8.25 2.15 -12.91
C GLY A 116 -7.36 2.38 -11.69
N VAL A 117 -6.25 1.64 -11.57
CA VAL A 117 -5.24 1.89 -10.54
C VAL A 117 -4.48 3.19 -10.88
N SER A 118 -4.33 4.07 -9.89
CA SER A 118 -3.61 5.36 -10.04
C SER A 118 -2.14 5.27 -9.67
N ARG A 119 -1.77 4.41 -8.69
CA ARG A 119 -0.41 4.22 -8.20
C ARG A 119 -0.08 2.75 -8.05
N ILE A 120 1.13 2.37 -8.37
CA ILE A 120 1.62 1.01 -8.10
C ILE A 120 2.79 1.02 -7.11
N VAL A 121 2.82 -0.01 -6.26
CA VAL A 121 3.97 -0.34 -5.44
C VAL A 121 4.59 -1.60 -6.04
N PRO A 122 5.59 -1.48 -6.93
CA PRO A 122 6.17 -2.63 -7.60
C PRO A 122 6.81 -3.61 -6.61
N ALA A 123 7.12 -4.80 -7.10
CA ALA A 123 7.84 -5.79 -6.30
C ALA A 123 9.17 -5.20 -5.80
N ARG A 124 9.49 -5.43 -4.52
CA ARG A 124 10.72 -4.88 -3.87
C ARG A 124 12.01 -5.39 -4.49
N GLU A 125 11.92 -6.49 -5.20
CA GLU A 125 13.02 -7.23 -5.83
C GLU A 125 13.45 -6.61 -7.17
N LEU A 126 12.78 -5.56 -7.63
CA LEU A 126 13.12 -4.87 -8.87
C LEU A 126 14.34 -3.96 -8.70
N SER A 127 15.16 -3.91 -9.74
CA SER A 127 16.22 -2.91 -9.89
C SER A 127 15.62 -1.53 -10.21
N LEU A 128 16.37 -0.49 -9.93
CA LEU A 128 15.98 0.89 -10.27
C LEU A 128 15.73 1.06 -11.78
N LYS A 129 16.49 0.36 -12.61
CA LYS A 129 16.32 0.36 -14.07
C LYS A 129 14.93 -0.18 -14.48
N GLU A 130 14.51 -1.31 -13.88
CA GLU A 130 13.20 -1.91 -14.16
C GLU A 130 12.06 -1.01 -13.69
N ILE A 131 12.22 -0.38 -12.53
CA ILE A 131 11.23 0.56 -11.98
C ILE A 131 11.08 1.79 -12.87
N ARG A 132 12.19 2.38 -13.32
CA ARG A 132 12.19 3.51 -14.26
C ARG A 132 11.47 3.16 -15.56
N LYS A 133 11.75 1.98 -16.12
CA LYS A 133 11.07 1.48 -17.31
C LYS A 133 9.56 1.37 -17.13
N ILE A 134 9.10 0.84 -16.00
CA ILE A 134 7.66 0.78 -15.68
C ILE A 134 7.06 2.19 -15.66
N LYS A 135 7.72 3.14 -15.00
CA LYS A 135 7.28 4.55 -14.93
C LYS A 135 7.16 5.16 -16.33
N GLU A 136 8.20 5.05 -17.14
CA GLU A 136 8.27 5.60 -18.50
C GLU A 136 7.20 5.00 -19.42
N GLU A 137 7.00 3.68 -19.36
CA GLU A 137 6.08 2.97 -20.24
C GLU A 137 4.61 3.07 -19.84
N THR A 138 4.31 3.37 -18.58
CA THR A 138 2.92 3.40 -18.09
C THR A 138 2.43 4.78 -17.70
N GLY A 139 3.32 5.67 -17.28
CA GLY A 139 2.98 6.98 -16.72
C GLY A 139 2.21 6.91 -15.39
N LEU A 140 2.12 5.74 -14.76
CA LEU A 140 1.51 5.58 -13.43
C LEU A 140 2.38 6.22 -12.34
N GLU A 141 1.78 6.63 -11.24
CA GLU A 141 2.54 6.94 -10.04
C GLU A 141 3.23 5.69 -9.50
N ILE A 142 4.49 5.83 -9.14
CA ILE A 142 5.31 4.77 -8.56
C ILE A 142 5.63 5.07 -7.11
N GLU A 143 5.33 4.10 -6.23
CA GLU A 143 5.73 4.14 -4.84
C GLU A 143 6.74 3.02 -4.56
N THR A 144 7.89 3.34 -3.96
CA THR A 144 8.92 2.36 -3.64
C THR A 144 9.24 2.33 -2.15
N PHE A 145 9.61 1.15 -1.63
CA PHE A 145 10.14 1.06 -0.27
C PHE A 145 11.57 1.59 -0.23
N ILE A 146 11.85 2.41 0.77
CA ILE A 146 13.19 2.97 0.99
C ILE A 146 13.80 2.52 2.31
N HIS A 147 13.00 1.98 3.24
CA HIS A 147 13.47 1.63 4.59
C HIS A 147 12.61 0.56 5.24
N GLY A 148 13.26 -0.34 5.98
CA GLY A 148 12.61 -1.31 6.85
C GLY A 148 12.76 -2.76 6.43
N ALA A 149 11.92 -3.63 6.98
CA ALA A 149 12.05 -5.06 6.85
C ALA A 149 11.86 -5.59 5.42
N MET A 150 12.74 -6.51 5.00
CA MET A 150 12.68 -7.21 3.72
C MET A 150 12.11 -8.62 3.87
N CYS A 151 11.41 -9.09 2.83
CA CYS A 151 10.99 -10.48 2.69
C CYS A 151 12.01 -11.27 1.88
N TYR A 152 12.15 -12.58 2.15
CA TYR A 152 13.00 -13.47 1.36
C TYR A 152 12.36 -13.79 -0.01
N CYS A 153 11.04 -14.02 0.00
CA CYS A 153 10.25 -14.29 -1.19
C CYS A 153 9.64 -13.00 -1.73
N TYR A 154 9.28 -13.00 -3.02
CA TYR A 154 8.45 -11.94 -3.58
C TYR A 154 7.22 -11.71 -2.72
N SER A 155 6.93 -10.43 -2.43
CA SER A 155 5.80 -10.05 -1.57
C SER A 155 4.49 -10.56 -2.18
N GLY A 156 3.63 -11.17 -1.34
CA GLY A 156 2.37 -11.78 -1.81
C GLY A 156 2.50 -13.19 -2.38
N GLN A 157 3.71 -13.69 -2.68
CA GLN A 157 3.94 -15.00 -3.30
C GLN A 157 4.44 -16.07 -2.30
N CYS A 158 4.63 -15.71 -1.04
CA CYS A 158 5.18 -16.61 -0.03
C CYS A 158 4.10 -17.50 0.62
N LEU A 159 4.22 -18.80 0.47
CA LEU A 159 3.38 -19.80 1.13
C LEU A 159 4.04 -20.47 2.34
N PHE A 160 5.28 -20.12 2.67
CA PHE A 160 6.09 -20.81 3.67
C PHE A 160 5.40 -20.89 5.05
N SER A 161 4.88 -19.76 5.53
CA SER A 161 4.14 -19.72 6.80
C SER A 161 2.81 -20.48 6.76
N SER A 162 2.16 -20.55 5.59
CA SER A 162 0.94 -21.33 5.39
C SER A 162 1.21 -22.84 5.43
N ILE A 163 2.28 -23.27 4.76
CA ILE A 163 2.65 -24.70 4.68
C ILE A 163 3.10 -25.24 6.04
N LEU A 164 3.95 -24.49 6.76
CA LEU A 164 4.48 -24.96 8.05
C LEU A 164 3.50 -24.88 9.22
N GLY A 165 2.57 -23.90 9.20
CA GLY A 165 1.74 -23.66 10.39
C GLY A 165 0.33 -23.15 10.10
N GLY A 166 -0.19 -23.29 8.87
CA GLY A 166 -1.55 -22.84 8.51
C GLY A 166 -1.77 -21.33 8.60
N ARG A 167 -0.69 -20.53 8.73
CA ARG A 167 -0.76 -19.07 8.94
C ARG A 167 -0.42 -18.32 7.66
N SER A 168 -1.44 -17.86 6.93
CA SER A 168 -1.25 -17.18 5.65
C SER A 168 -0.65 -15.77 5.83
N GLY A 169 0.50 -15.52 5.19
CA GLY A 169 1.10 -14.20 5.07
C GLY A 169 0.23 -13.22 4.27
N ASN A 170 -0.48 -13.72 3.27
CA ASN A 170 -1.41 -12.93 2.43
C ASN A 170 -2.72 -12.57 3.15
N ARG A 171 -2.93 -13.14 4.33
CA ARG A 171 -4.03 -12.82 5.25
C ARG A 171 -3.53 -12.15 6.54
N GLY A 172 -2.35 -11.55 6.48
CA GLY A 172 -1.77 -10.80 7.59
C GLY A 172 -1.23 -11.62 8.76
N ARG A 173 -1.15 -12.96 8.64
CA ARG A 173 -0.84 -13.88 9.76
C ARG A 173 0.53 -14.55 9.65
N CYS A 174 1.47 -13.97 8.92
CA CYS A 174 2.81 -14.54 8.74
C CYS A 174 3.53 -14.77 10.07
N ALA A 175 3.97 -16.02 10.32
CA ALA A 175 4.76 -16.39 11.49
C ALA A 175 6.28 -16.11 11.32
N GLN A 176 6.69 -15.56 10.18
CA GLN A 176 8.09 -15.26 9.85
C GLN A 176 9.02 -16.50 9.92
N PRO A 177 8.68 -17.67 9.38
CA PRO A 177 9.55 -18.85 9.44
C PRO A 177 10.92 -18.60 8.78
N CYS A 178 11.01 -17.72 7.78
CA CYS A 178 12.28 -17.31 7.18
C CYS A 178 13.26 -16.64 8.17
N ARG A 179 12.83 -16.31 9.38
CA ARG A 179 13.66 -15.71 10.45
C ARG A 179 14.10 -16.70 11.50
N LEU A 180 13.69 -17.96 11.38
CA LEU A 180 14.09 -19.04 12.27
C LEU A 180 15.45 -19.61 11.87
N PRO A 181 16.19 -20.24 12.81
CA PRO A 181 17.40 -20.94 12.50
C PRO A 181 17.13 -22.28 11.80
N TYR A 182 18.03 -22.62 10.90
CA TYR A 182 17.99 -23.90 10.16
C TYR A 182 19.36 -24.58 10.16
N LYS A 183 19.36 -25.90 10.14
CA LYS A 183 20.53 -26.74 9.86
C LYS A 183 20.43 -27.27 8.43
N VAL A 184 21.40 -26.91 7.60
CA VAL A 184 21.46 -27.39 6.21
C VAL A 184 22.41 -28.59 6.18
N ASN A 185 21.91 -29.75 5.70
CA ASN A 185 22.66 -30.99 5.59
C ASN A 185 23.41 -31.41 6.87
N GLY A 186 22.80 -31.20 8.05
CA GLY A 186 23.42 -31.55 9.33
C GLY A 186 24.53 -30.60 9.79
N GLY A 187 24.77 -29.52 9.08
CA GLY A 187 25.76 -28.49 9.42
C GLY A 187 25.40 -27.66 10.65
N LYS A 188 26.18 -26.62 10.89
CA LYS A 188 25.92 -25.67 11.97
C LYS A 188 24.61 -24.90 11.72
N GLU A 189 23.92 -24.60 12.82
CA GLU A 189 22.72 -23.76 12.79
C GLU A 189 23.04 -22.36 12.25
N CYS A 190 22.25 -21.89 11.30
CA CYS A 190 22.38 -20.57 10.70
C CYS A 190 21.00 -20.04 10.25
N TYR A 191 20.95 -18.82 9.73
CA TYR A 191 19.71 -18.13 9.31
C TYR A 191 19.71 -17.88 7.79
N PRO A 192 19.64 -18.93 6.96
CA PRO A 192 19.88 -18.83 5.52
C PRO A 192 18.80 -18.07 4.75
N LEU A 193 17.66 -17.82 5.38
CA LEU A 193 16.51 -17.12 4.77
C LEU A 193 16.26 -15.75 5.42
N SER A 194 17.09 -15.32 6.38
CA SER A 194 16.90 -14.07 7.10
C SER A 194 17.49 -12.89 6.34
N MET A 195 16.64 -12.16 5.61
CA MET A 195 17.04 -10.93 4.91
C MET A 195 17.45 -9.84 5.89
N ARG A 196 18.47 -9.06 5.53
CA ARG A 196 18.81 -7.79 6.19
C ARG A 196 17.72 -6.77 5.94
N ASP A 197 17.58 -5.80 6.83
CA ASP A 197 16.61 -4.72 6.64
C ASP A 197 17.14 -3.72 5.59
N MET A 198 16.24 -3.11 4.84
CA MET A 198 16.57 -2.14 3.78
C MET A 198 16.86 -0.77 4.39
N CYS A 199 17.89 -0.09 3.89
CA CYS A 199 18.14 1.33 4.10
C CYS A 199 18.79 1.95 2.87
N THR A 200 18.04 2.71 2.11
CA THR A 200 18.45 3.27 0.82
C THR A 200 18.82 4.75 0.88
N ILE A 201 19.10 5.28 2.06
CA ILE A 201 19.38 6.71 2.24
C ILE A 201 20.53 7.21 1.34
N ARG A 202 21.52 6.37 1.05
CA ARG A 202 22.65 6.70 0.18
C ARG A 202 22.28 6.68 -1.31
N HIS A 203 21.23 5.96 -1.68
CA HIS A 203 20.70 5.85 -3.04
C HIS A 203 19.53 6.80 -3.30
N LEU A 204 19.15 7.61 -2.32
CA LEU A 204 18.02 8.54 -2.42
C LEU A 204 18.12 9.48 -3.64
N PRO A 205 19.29 10.05 -4.00
CA PRO A 205 19.45 10.81 -5.22
C PRO A 205 19.03 10.06 -6.48
N ALA A 206 19.50 8.84 -6.64
CA ALA A 206 19.18 8.02 -7.82
C ALA A 206 17.69 7.65 -7.87
N LEU A 207 17.04 7.48 -6.73
CA LEU A 207 15.60 7.22 -6.61
C LEU A 207 14.79 8.46 -6.99
N LEU A 208 15.19 9.64 -6.53
CA LEU A 208 14.58 10.92 -6.90
C LEU A 208 14.72 11.20 -8.40
N ASP A 209 15.92 11.01 -8.95
CA ASP A 209 16.20 11.21 -10.39
C ASP A 209 15.50 10.17 -11.28
N ALA A 210 15.10 9.02 -10.74
CA ALA A 210 14.28 8.05 -11.43
C ALA A 210 12.81 8.46 -11.56
N GLY A 211 12.40 9.60 -10.98
CA GLY A 211 11.04 10.11 -11.03
C GLY A 211 10.05 9.30 -10.18
N ILE A 212 10.51 8.71 -9.08
CA ILE A 212 9.65 8.00 -8.14
C ILE A 212 8.79 9.02 -7.40
N ASP A 213 7.46 8.80 -7.38
CA ASP A 213 6.49 9.75 -6.86
C ASP A 213 6.30 9.65 -5.35
N SER A 214 6.57 8.48 -4.76
CA SER A 214 6.34 8.23 -3.34
C SER A 214 7.38 7.29 -2.72
N PHE A 215 7.89 7.66 -1.56
CA PHE A 215 8.85 6.88 -0.78
C PHE A 215 8.20 6.29 0.45
N LYS A 216 8.25 4.95 0.57
CA LYS A 216 7.57 4.20 1.62
C LYS A 216 8.51 3.65 2.66
N ILE A 217 8.21 3.94 3.93
CA ILE A 217 8.91 3.40 5.08
C ILE A 217 8.06 2.28 5.68
N GLU A 218 8.61 1.06 5.83
CA GLU A 218 7.92 -0.04 6.51
C GLU A 218 8.07 0.13 8.03
N GLY A 219 6.95 0.43 8.70
CA GLY A 219 6.96 0.72 10.12
C GLY A 219 5.73 0.25 10.92
N ARG A 220 4.74 -0.40 10.29
CA ARG A 220 3.46 -0.79 10.94
C ARG A 220 3.60 -1.68 12.19
N MET A 221 4.66 -2.49 12.26
CA MET A 221 4.97 -3.36 13.39
C MET A 221 6.05 -2.78 14.31
N LYS A 222 6.33 -1.50 14.18
CA LYS A 222 7.41 -0.81 14.92
C LYS A 222 6.83 0.21 15.90
N LYS A 223 7.62 0.57 16.92
CA LYS A 223 7.25 1.64 17.86
C LYS A 223 7.06 2.98 17.12
N PRO A 224 6.17 3.86 17.58
CA PRO A 224 5.95 5.18 16.97
C PRO A 224 7.22 6.02 16.81
N ALA A 225 8.13 5.95 17.79
CA ALA A 225 9.43 6.65 17.75
C ALA A 225 10.31 6.19 16.57
N TYR A 226 10.28 4.90 16.20
CA TYR A 226 10.96 4.42 14.99
C TYR A 226 10.42 5.12 13.74
N ALA A 227 9.10 5.11 13.55
CA ALA A 227 8.48 5.73 12.39
C ALA A 227 8.80 7.23 12.31
N ALA A 228 8.75 7.94 13.45
CA ALA A 228 9.08 9.35 13.51
C ALA A 228 10.58 9.62 13.21
N GLY A 229 11.48 8.89 13.82
CA GLY A 229 12.93 9.09 13.65
C GLY A 229 13.39 8.80 12.22
N VAL A 230 12.93 7.69 11.62
CA VAL A 230 13.25 7.35 10.23
C VAL A 230 12.69 8.41 9.28
N THR A 231 11.42 8.78 9.44
CA THR A 231 10.77 9.80 8.60
C THR A 231 11.51 11.13 8.65
N ALA A 232 11.88 11.60 9.85
CA ALA A 232 12.57 12.88 10.00
C ALA A 232 13.93 12.90 9.29
N ILE A 233 14.68 11.80 9.35
CA ILE A 233 15.96 11.71 8.65
C ILE A 233 15.75 11.69 7.14
N TYR A 234 14.85 10.85 6.61
CA TYR A 234 14.59 10.84 5.16
C TYR A 234 14.06 12.18 4.66
N ARG A 235 13.15 12.85 5.39
CA ARG A 235 12.68 14.21 5.05
C ARG A 235 13.83 15.20 4.95
N LYS A 236 14.73 15.22 5.94
CA LYS A 236 15.94 16.07 5.93
C LYS A 236 16.73 15.88 4.63
N TYR A 237 16.93 14.64 4.20
CA TYR A 237 17.77 14.34 3.04
C TYR A 237 17.05 14.52 1.70
N ILE A 238 15.73 14.38 1.65
CA ILE A 238 14.93 14.78 0.48
C ILE A 238 15.04 16.29 0.29
N ASP A 239 14.77 17.07 1.34
CA ASP A 239 14.84 18.54 1.29
C ASP A 239 16.25 19.04 0.97
N LEU A 240 17.29 18.37 1.51
CA LEU A 240 18.67 18.68 1.18
C LEU A 240 18.96 18.47 -0.31
N TYR A 241 18.53 17.34 -0.88
CA TYR A 241 18.76 17.03 -2.28
C TYR A 241 18.00 17.97 -3.22
N GLU A 242 16.77 18.33 -2.89
CA GLU A 242 15.98 19.30 -3.64
C GLU A 242 16.63 20.68 -3.66
N LYS A 243 17.24 21.08 -2.53
CA LYS A 243 17.91 22.38 -2.38
C LYS A 243 19.32 22.42 -2.97
N ASP A 244 20.09 21.34 -2.80
CA ASP A 244 21.53 21.30 -3.16
C ASP A 244 21.93 19.86 -3.52
N ARG A 245 21.76 19.51 -4.81
CA ARG A 245 22.02 18.18 -5.35
C ARG A 245 23.50 17.78 -5.26
N GLU A 246 24.40 18.74 -5.50
CA GLU A 246 25.84 18.48 -5.61
C GLU A 246 26.47 18.14 -4.24
N ASN A 247 25.91 18.70 -3.17
CA ASN A 247 26.42 18.51 -1.81
C ASN A 247 25.66 17.43 -1.01
N TYR A 248 24.91 16.57 -1.70
CA TYR A 248 24.23 15.46 -1.02
C TYR A 248 25.23 14.51 -0.38
N ARG A 249 25.28 14.52 0.94
CA ARG A 249 26.09 13.59 1.73
C ARG A 249 25.34 13.23 3.01
N VAL A 250 25.31 11.92 3.29
CA VAL A 250 24.68 11.42 4.53
C VAL A 250 25.63 11.64 5.70
N ASP A 251 25.20 12.40 6.68
CA ASP A 251 25.94 12.65 7.92
C ASP A 251 26.15 11.35 8.70
N ARG A 252 27.33 11.20 9.30
CA ARG A 252 27.68 10.02 10.08
C ARG A 252 26.72 9.80 11.26
N LYS A 253 26.31 10.86 11.94
CA LYS A 253 25.39 10.80 13.09
C LYS A 253 24.01 10.32 12.66
N ASP A 254 23.49 10.78 11.53
CA ASP A 254 22.19 10.34 11.01
C ASP A 254 22.24 8.89 10.54
N TRP A 255 23.35 8.48 9.94
CA TRP A 255 23.60 7.08 9.60
C TRP A 255 23.64 6.18 10.85
N GLU A 256 24.37 6.58 11.89
CA GLU A 256 24.44 5.87 13.17
C GLU A 256 23.05 5.82 13.83
N THR A 257 22.27 6.90 13.76
CA THR A 257 20.88 6.95 14.25
C THR A 257 19.99 5.97 13.52
N LEU A 258 20.03 5.92 12.18
CA LEU A 258 19.26 4.94 11.40
C LEU A 258 19.63 3.51 11.80
N ASN A 259 20.92 3.20 11.99
CA ASN A 259 21.37 1.88 12.44
C ASN A 259 20.88 1.54 13.85
N ALA A 260 20.87 2.51 14.78
CA ALA A 260 20.40 2.32 16.15
C ALA A 260 18.87 2.15 16.25
N LEU A 261 18.12 2.66 15.26
CA LEU A 261 16.67 2.48 15.17
C LEU A 261 16.28 1.11 14.63
N TYR A 262 17.20 0.35 14.03
CA TYR A 262 16.94 -1.00 13.55
C TYR A 262 16.81 -1.99 14.71
N ILE A 263 15.84 -2.87 14.59
CA ILE A 263 15.67 -3.97 15.54
C ILE A 263 16.55 -5.16 15.15
N ARG A 264 17.01 -5.24 13.87
CA ARG A 264 17.84 -6.32 13.36
C ARG A 264 19.28 -5.88 13.18
N SER A 265 20.18 -6.84 13.29
CA SER A 265 21.63 -6.57 13.42
C SER A 265 22.29 -5.97 12.19
N GLU A 266 21.69 -6.06 11.01
CA GLU A 266 22.35 -5.70 9.75
C GLU A 266 21.37 -5.08 8.76
N ILE A 267 21.91 -4.16 7.93
CA ILE A 267 21.17 -3.47 6.88
C ILE A 267 21.78 -3.75 5.50
N SER A 268 21.00 -3.56 4.45
CA SER A 268 21.40 -3.63 3.05
C SER A 268 20.76 -2.51 2.25
N ASP A 269 21.31 -2.23 1.08
CA ASP A 269 20.77 -1.24 0.14
C ASP A 269 19.55 -1.76 -0.66
N GLY A 270 19.09 -3.00 -0.38
CA GLY A 270 17.99 -3.64 -1.12
C GLY A 270 18.44 -4.12 -2.51
N TYR A 271 17.50 -4.10 -3.48
CA TYR A 271 17.70 -4.66 -4.83
C TYR A 271 17.96 -3.58 -5.91
N TYR A 272 18.00 -2.31 -5.59
CA TYR A 272 18.02 -1.25 -6.60
C TYR A 272 19.23 -1.32 -7.55
N GLU A 273 20.41 -1.72 -7.03
CA GLU A 273 21.64 -1.88 -7.80
C GLU A 273 22.11 -3.33 -7.90
N ARG A 274 21.47 -4.25 -7.18
CA ARG A 274 21.87 -5.66 -7.08
C ARG A 274 20.69 -6.55 -7.31
N ARG A 275 20.92 -7.70 -7.90
CA ARG A 275 19.87 -8.67 -8.12
C ARG A 275 19.72 -9.63 -6.94
N ASN A 276 20.81 -10.25 -6.50
CA ASN A 276 20.87 -11.17 -5.36
C ASN A 276 22.31 -11.23 -4.84
N GLY A 277 22.50 -11.52 -3.56
CA GLY A 277 23.81 -11.69 -2.97
C GLY A 277 23.76 -12.17 -1.53
N LYS A 278 24.84 -12.81 -1.09
CA LYS A 278 24.98 -13.29 0.30
C LYS A 278 24.93 -12.12 1.30
N GLU A 279 25.35 -10.94 0.89
CA GLU A 279 25.33 -9.70 1.66
C GLU A 279 23.91 -9.20 1.96
N MET A 280 22.89 -9.71 1.30
CA MET A 280 21.50 -9.40 1.60
C MET A 280 20.92 -10.26 2.72
N ILE A 281 21.64 -11.30 3.15
CA ILE A 281 21.20 -12.27 4.15
C ILE A 281 22.05 -12.11 5.41
N SER A 282 21.42 -12.11 6.58
CA SER A 282 22.07 -12.21 7.87
C SER A 282 22.17 -13.68 8.27
N LEU A 283 23.33 -14.32 8.00
CA LEU A 283 23.59 -15.73 8.35
C LEU A 283 23.83 -15.94 9.84
N SER A 284 24.36 -14.94 10.53
CA SER A 284 24.44 -14.88 11.98
C SER A 284 23.07 -14.60 12.58
N SER A 285 22.90 -14.86 13.87
CA SER A 285 21.63 -14.62 14.57
C SER A 285 21.03 -13.27 14.16
N PRO A 286 19.76 -13.24 13.71
CA PRO A 286 19.03 -12.00 13.57
C PRO A 286 18.67 -11.50 14.97
N ALA A 287 19.68 -11.26 15.81
CA ALA A 287 19.47 -10.72 17.13
C ALA A 287 18.71 -9.41 16.98
N TYR A 288 17.55 -9.34 17.58
CA TYR A 288 16.92 -8.04 17.83
C TYR A 288 17.89 -7.27 18.72
N CYS A 289 18.56 -6.28 18.16
CA CYS A 289 19.33 -5.36 18.97
C CYS A 289 18.39 -4.71 19.97
N ALA A 290 18.80 -4.65 21.25
CA ALA A 290 18.08 -3.86 22.23
C ALA A 290 17.99 -2.43 21.69
N ALA A 291 16.77 -1.88 21.65
CA ALA A 291 16.56 -0.52 21.20
C ALA A 291 17.33 0.44 22.14
N ASP A 292 17.99 1.43 21.58
CA ASP A 292 18.57 2.53 22.38
C ASP A 292 17.41 3.33 22.98
N GLU A 293 17.06 3.04 24.24
CA GLU A 293 15.91 3.67 24.92
C GLU A 293 16.11 5.18 25.07
N LYS A 294 17.36 5.65 25.22
CA LYS A 294 17.66 7.08 25.29
C LYS A 294 17.39 7.78 23.96
N LEU A 295 17.78 7.15 22.86
CA LEU A 295 17.49 7.62 21.51
C LEU A 295 15.99 7.66 21.26
N LEU A 296 15.27 6.57 21.60
CA LEU A 296 13.82 6.49 21.43
C LEU A 296 13.06 7.52 22.27
N SER A 297 13.49 7.76 23.52
CA SER A 297 12.93 8.82 24.37
C SER A 297 13.14 10.20 23.75
N GLY A 298 14.35 10.53 23.30
CA GLY A 298 14.63 11.82 22.66
C GLY A 298 13.81 12.06 21.39
N ILE A 299 13.58 11.01 20.58
CA ILE A 299 12.69 11.09 19.41
C ILE A 299 11.24 11.29 19.85
N SER A 300 10.81 10.57 20.89
CA SER A 300 9.44 10.69 21.42
C SER A 300 9.18 12.10 21.93
N ASP A 301 10.09 12.67 22.72
CA ASP A 301 9.97 14.03 23.25
C ASP A 301 9.88 15.08 22.12
N ARG A 302 10.63 14.86 21.05
CA ARG A 302 10.67 15.78 19.92
C ARG A 302 9.44 15.72 19.03
N TYR A 303 8.94 14.52 18.71
CA TYR A 303 7.93 14.32 17.68
C TYR A 303 6.58 13.79 18.18
N LEU A 304 6.52 13.18 19.37
CA LEU A 304 5.31 12.57 19.91
C LEU A 304 4.74 13.33 21.10
N GLY A 305 5.59 14.05 21.84
CA GLY A 305 5.19 14.75 23.06
C GLY A 305 4.30 15.97 22.87
N LYS A 306 4.13 16.45 21.63
CA LYS A 306 3.30 17.63 21.34
C LYS A 306 2.42 17.35 20.12
N LEU A 307 1.14 17.68 20.24
CA LEU A 307 0.26 17.73 19.08
C LEU A 307 0.71 18.88 18.16
N PRO A 308 0.66 18.68 16.83
CA PRO A 308 0.90 19.76 15.90
C PRO A 308 -0.18 20.83 16.08
N SER A 309 0.14 22.08 15.78
CA SER A 309 -0.83 23.19 15.87
C SER A 309 -0.67 24.16 14.71
N ILE A 310 -1.80 24.67 14.25
CA ILE A 310 -1.88 25.73 13.26
C ILE A 310 -1.97 27.06 13.99
N ARG A 311 -1.11 28.00 13.62
CA ARG A 311 -1.16 29.36 14.15
C ARG A 311 -2.31 30.13 13.52
N ALA A 312 -3.06 30.85 14.35
CA ALA A 312 -4.18 31.67 13.90
C ALA A 312 -4.10 33.08 14.50
N LYS A 313 -4.68 34.03 13.79
CA LYS A 313 -4.98 35.36 14.28
C LYS A 313 -6.48 35.48 14.52
N ALA A 314 -6.86 36.24 15.51
CA ALA A 314 -8.26 36.50 15.86
C ALA A 314 -8.55 38.01 15.88
N GLU A 315 -9.69 38.37 15.34
CA GLU A 315 -10.29 39.73 15.46
C GLU A 315 -11.67 39.55 16.10
N ILE A 316 -11.92 40.20 17.23
CA ILE A 316 -13.21 40.13 17.91
C ILE A 316 -13.78 41.52 18.08
N SER A 317 -15.05 41.69 17.67
CA SER A 317 -15.82 42.92 17.81
C SER A 317 -17.03 42.71 18.73
N LEU A 318 -17.15 43.57 19.75
CA LEU A 318 -18.24 43.52 20.71
C LEU A 318 -18.92 44.90 20.77
N LYS A 319 -20.23 44.96 20.39
CA LYS A 319 -21.06 46.16 20.39
C LYS A 319 -22.40 45.83 21.05
N ALA A 320 -22.82 46.65 22.00
CA ALA A 320 -24.08 46.40 22.73
C ALA A 320 -25.29 46.39 21.78
N GLY A 321 -26.16 45.42 21.93
CA GLY A 321 -27.32 45.21 21.06
C GLY A 321 -27.04 44.46 19.76
N GLU A 322 -25.78 44.10 19.49
CA GLU A 322 -25.38 43.26 18.34
C GLU A 322 -24.83 41.90 18.81
N GLU A 323 -24.82 40.90 17.93
CA GLU A 323 -24.15 39.62 18.22
C GLU A 323 -22.64 39.84 18.28
N ALA A 324 -21.98 39.14 19.23
CA ALA A 324 -20.52 39.12 19.29
C ALA A 324 -19.94 38.50 18.00
N GLU A 325 -19.04 39.22 17.32
CA GLU A 325 -18.45 38.75 16.07
C GLU A 325 -16.97 38.38 16.27
N LEU A 326 -16.58 37.16 15.85
CA LEU A 326 -15.23 36.66 15.90
C LEU A 326 -14.80 36.24 14.51
N THR A 327 -13.75 36.88 13.99
CA THR A 327 -13.05 36.46 12.76
C THR A 327 -11.75 35.77 13.13
N LEU A 328 -11.53 34.58 12.56
CA LEU A 328 -10.27 33.81 12.69
C LEU A 328 -9.59 33.71 11.32
N LEU A 329 -8.28 33.92 11.31
CA LEU A 329 -7.45 33.74 10.13
C LEU A 329 -6.39 32.66 10.44
N GLY A 330 -6.31 31.65 9.58
CA GLY A 330 -5.29 30.59 9.64
C GLY A 330 -4.66 30.38 8.27
N GLU A 331 -3.55 29.66 8.23
CA GLU A 331 -2.85 29.36 6.97
C GLU A 331 -2.82 27.87 6.70
N THR A 332 -3.02 27.51 5.44
CA THR A 332 -2.83 26.13 4.95
C THR A 332 -1.35 25.76 4.93
N ASP A 333 -1.01 24.46 4.80
CA ASP A 333 0.37 23.99 4.62
C ASP A 333 1.06 24.66 3.41
N GLY A 334 0.30 24.97 2.35
CA GLY A 334 0.77 25.70 1.17
C GLY A 334 0.81 27.24 1.30
N GLY A 335 0.64 27.79 2.52
CA GLY A 335 0.72 29.24 2.78
C GLY A 335 -0.50 30.07 2.34
N LYS A 336 -1.62 29.44 1.95
CA LYS A 336 -2.85 30.13 1.60
C LYS A 336 -3.61 30.53 2.87
N THR A 337 -3.91 31.82 3.03
CA THR A 337 -4.73 32.32 4.15
C THR A 337 -6.19 31.93 3.99
N VAL A 338 -6.79 31.44 5.06
CA VAL A 338 -8.20 31.08 5.19
C VAL A 338 -8.80 31.90 6.32
N ALA A 339 -9.91 32.56 6.06
CA ALA A 339 -10.63 33.37 7.04
C ALA A 339 -12.05 32.85 7.26
N ILE A 340 -12.50 32.85 8.50
CA ILE A 340 -13.91 32.58 8.88
C ILE A 340 -14.40 33.67 9.82
N THR A 341 -15.69 33.94 9.78
CA THR A 341 -16.36 34.82 10.74
C THR A 341 -17.51 34.04 11.40
N CYS A 342 -17.56 34.07 12.72
CA CYS A 342 -18.63 33.46 13.51
C CYS A 342 -19.31 34.50 14.36
N ARG A 343 -20.61 34.29 14.59
CA ARG A 343 -21.42 35.13 15.47
C ARG A 343 -21.83 34.32 16.70
N GLY A 344 -21.81 35.01 17.86
CA GLY A 344 -22.14 34.47 19.17
C GLY A 344 -23.38 35.12 19.79
N ASP A 345 -23.43 35.09 21.12
CA ASP A 345 -24.54 35.67 21.86
C ASP A 345 -24.61 37.20 21.74
N LEU A 346 -25.80 37.72 21.98
CA LEU A 346 -26.05 39.18 21.99
C LEU A 346 -25.23 39.85 23.09
N VAL A 347 -24.46 40.85 22.70
CA VAL A 347 -23.64 41.66 23.62
C VAL A 347 -24.53 42.64 24.38
N GLN A 348 -24.37 42.68 25.69
CA GLN A 348 -25.13 43.59 26.56
C GLN A 348 -24.33 44.82 26.96
N LYS A 349 -25.00 45.91 27.24
CA LYS A 349 -24.36 47.07 27.87
C LYS A 349 -23.98 46.74 29.33
N ALA A 350 -22.75 47.07 29.69
CA ALA A 350 -22.25 46.78 31.03
C ALA A 350 -22.93 47.67 32.08
N LEU A 351 -23.48 47.02 33.13
CA LEU A 351 -24.12 47.76 34.25
C LEU A 351 -23.17 47.99 35.44
N LYS A 352 -22.26 47.02 35.72
CA LYS A 352 -21.35 47.09 36.87
C LYS A 352 -19.88 46.81 36.54
N GLN A 353 -19.59 45.79 35.76
CA GLN A 353 -18.23 45.40 35.41
C GLN A 353 -18.12 45.23 33.89
N PRO A 354 -17.60 46.21 33.17
CA PRO A 354 -17.36 46.09 31.74
C PRO A 354 -16.24 45.07 31.47
N LEU A 355 -16.32 44.41 30.30
CA LEU A 355 -15.22 43.61 29.78
C LEU A 355 -14.04 44.52 29.43
N THR A 356 -12.84 44.07 29.72
CA THR A 356 -11.61 44.73 29.24
C THR A 356 -11.02 43.96 28.07
N PRO A 357 -10.31 44.64 27.15
CA PRO A 357 -9.66 43.98 26.03
C PRO A 357 -8.76 42.82 26.47
N GLU A 358 -8.05 42.97 27.60
CA GLU A 358 -7.14 41.94 28.14
C GLU A 358 -7.90 40.67 28.54
N LYS A 359 -9.06 40.83 29.22
CA LYS A 359 -9.91 39.68 29.61
C LYS A 359 -10.48 38.96 28.41
N VAL A 360 -10.92 39.71 27.39
CA VAL A 360 -11.41 39.12 26.14
C VAL A 360 -10.29 38.36 25.44
N LYS A 361 -9.13 38.99 25.30
CA LYS A 361 -7.94 38.39 24.69
C LYS A 361 -7.54 37.09 25.40
N GLU A 362 -7.48 37.09 26.74
CA GLU A 362 -7.18 35.92 27.55
C GLU A 362 -8.15 34.76 27.26
N GLN A 363 -9.46 35.00 27.15
CA GLN A 363 -10.43 33.94 26.88
C GLN A 363 -10.36 33.41 25.44
N ILE A 364 -10.10 34.29 24.47
CA ILE A 364 -9.98 33.91 23.05
C ILE A 364 -8.68 33.13 22.79
N GLN A 365 -7.59 33.49 23.44
CA GLN A 365 -6.30 32.82 23.28
C GLN A 365 -6.15 31.51 24.08
N LYS A 366 -7.11 31.14 24.92
CA LYS A 366 -7.07 29.85 25.62
C LYS A 366 -7.00 28.69 24.64
N SER A 367 -5.89 27.95 24.66
CA SER A 367 -5.76 26.71 23.91
C SER A 367 -6.61 25.63 24.60
N GLY A 368 -7.66 25.18 23.93
CA GLY A 368 -8.43 23.98 24.33
C GLY A 368 -7.87 22.72 23.67
N ASN A 369 -8.71 21.68 23.55
CA ASN A 369 -8.43 20.47 22.78
C ASN A 369 -8.65 20.71 21.26
N THR A 370 -8.00 21.73 20.68
CA THR A 370 -8.06 22.08 19.25
C THR A 370 -6.66 22.12 18.68
N PHE A 371 -6.53 21.86 17.39
CA PHE A 371 -5.27 22.06 16.67
C PHE A 371 -4.98 23.52 16.33
N ILE A 372 -5.92 24.43 16.59
CA ILE A 372 -5.75 25.88 16.33
C ILE A 372 -5.16 26.57 17.55
N ARG A 373 -4.04 27.25 17.37
CA ARG A 373 -3.41 28.09 18.38
C ARG A 373 -3.52 29.56 18.00
N ILE A 374 -4.37 30.29 18.71
CA ILE A 374 -4.57 31.72 18.48
C ILE A 374 -3.42 32.47 19.17
N GLU A 375 -2.48 33.02 18.38
CA GLU A 375 -1.29 33.74 18.88
C GLU A 375 -1.50 35.23 18.99
N GLN A 376 -2.30 35.80 18.12
CA GLN A 376 -2.62 37.21 18.09
C GLN A 376 -4.12 37.43 18.16
N THR A 377 -4.57 38.40 18.95
CA THR A 377 -5.99 38.75 19.07
C THR A 377 -6.13 40.27 19.11
N GLU A 378 -6.87 40.79 18.16
CA GLU A 378 -7.32 42.19 18.14
C GLU A 378 -8.73 42.26 18.73
N VAL A 379 -8.94 43.17 19.67
CA VAL A 379 -10.20 43.33 20.40
C VAL A 379 -10.73 44.71 20.19
N THR A 380 -11.92 44.81 19.60
CA THR A 380 -12.64 46.08 19.42
C THR A 380 -13.86 46.12 20.33
N LEU A 381 -13.86 47.02 21.31
CA LEU A 381 -15.00 47.28 22.18
C LEU A 381 -15.55 48.66 21.79
N HIS A 382 -16.77 48.74 21.28
CA HIS A 382 -17.37 49.98 20.81
C HIS A 382 -17.86 50.89 21.96
N GLU A 383 -18.11 50.29 23.13
CA GLU A 383 -18.61 50.92 24.34
C GLU A 383 -18.35 49.99 25.56
N PRO A 384 -18.64 50.43 26.80
CA PRO A 384 -18.60 49.51 27.94
C PRO A 384 -19.62 48.39 27.79
N VAL A 385 -19.14 47.18 27.46
CA VAL A 385 -19.96 46.01 27.15
C VAL A 385 -19.79 44.89 28.20
N PHE A 386 -20.79 44.02 28.26
CA PHE A 386 -20.79 42.81 29.04
C PHE A 386 -21.15 41.62 28.15
N LEU A 387 -20.39 40.54 28.27
CA LEU A 387 -20.68 39.21 27.71
C LEU A 387 -20.16 38.16 28.69
N PRO A 388 -20.96 37.10 29.02
CA PRO A 388 -20.50 36.03 29.91
C PRO A 388 -19.24 35.35 29.36
N VAL A 389 -18.31 35.00 30.24
CA VAL A 389 -17.09 34.25 29.87
C VAL A 389 -17.43 32.91 29.17
N LYS A 390 -18.56 32.29 29.56
CA LYS A 390 -19.07 31.08 28.89
C LYS A 390 -19.35 31.35 27.40
N ALA A 391 -20.02 32.44 27.09
CA ALA A 391 -20.35 32.85 25.71
C ALA A 391 -19.09 33.11 24.87
N LEU A 392 -18.07 33.80 25.43
CA LEU A 392 -16.77 33.99 24.76
C LEU A 392 -16.10 32.65 24.46
N ASN A 393 -16.13 31.69 25.38
CA ASN A 393 -15.55 30.36 25.19
C ASN A 393 -16.32 29.53 24.15
N GLU A 394 -17.65 29.65 24.11
CA GLU A 394 -18.48 29.00 23.08
C GLU A 394 -18.22 29.58 21.70
N LEU A 395 -18.14 30.91 21.59
CA LEU A 395 -17.80 31.58 20.34
C LEU A 395 -16.42 31.16 19.83
N ARG A 396 -15.41 31.10 20.70
CA ARG A 396 -14.08 30.59 20.35
C ARG A 396 -14.14 29.15 19.84
N ARG A 397 -14.83 28.22 20.54
CA ARG A 397 -14.97 26.82 20.11
C ARG A 397 -15.64 26.72 18.75
N LYS A 398 -16.73 27.45 18.54
CA LYS A 398 -17.43 27.52 17.25
C LYS A 398 -16.50 28.05 16.15
N GLY A 399 -15.76 29.10 16.44
CA GLY A 399 -14.80 29.68 15.48
C GLY A 399 -13.66 28.72 15.14
N THR A 400 -13.03 28.11 16.15
CA THR A 400 -11.92 27.17 15.88
C THR A 400 -12.36 25.95 15.09
N ALA A 401 -13.54 25.38 15.39
CA ALA A 401 -14.11 24.26 14.64
C ALA A 401 -14.41 24.65 13.18
N ALA A 402 -15.03 25.81 12.95
CA ALA A 402 -15.31 26.31 11.60
C ALA A 402 -14.03 26.60 10.80
N LEU A 403 -12.98 27.09 11.46
CA LEU A 403 -11.67 27.31 10.82
C LEU A 403 -11.01 25.98 10.42
N GLU A 404 -11.05 24.96 11.30
CA GLU A 404 -10.53 23.61 10.98
C GLU A 404 -11.24 23.03 9.74
N GLU A 405 -12.57 23.07 9.70
CA GLU A 405 -13.34 22.60 8.54
C GLU A 405 -12.97 23.33 7.25
N LYS A 406 -12.86 24.65 7.31
CA LYS A 406 -12.53 25.45 6.13
C LYS A 406 -11.09 25.26 5.67
N LEU A 407 -10.14 25.04 6.58
CA LEU A 407 -8.76 24.69 6.27
C LEU A 407 -8.70 23.32 5.58
N ILE A 408 -9.43 22.33 6.08
CA ILE A 408 -9.53 20.99 5.45
C ILE A 408 -10.08 21.11 4.02
N LEU A 409 -11.20 21.81 3.83
CA LEU A 409 -11.78 22.02 2.51
C LEU A 409 -10.86 22.77 1.53
N ALA A 410 -10.00 23.64 2.04
CA ALA A 410 -9.04 24.39 1.22
C ALA A 410 -7.81 23.57 0.79
N GLN A 411 -7.55 22.42 1.45
CA GLN A 411 -6.37 21.59 1.25
C GLN A 411 -6.70 20.20 0.68
N THR A 412 -7.98 19.86 0.56
CA THR A 412 -8.43 18.54 0.10
C THR A 412 -9.42 18.66 -1.05
N ASP A 413 -9.47 17.63 -1.89
CA ASP A 413 -10.43 17.53 -2.99
C ASP A 413 -11.80 16.96 -2.56
N ILE A 414 -12.09 16.92 -1.24
CA ILE A 414 -13.34 16.35 -0.72
C ILE A 414 -14.55 17.01 -1.36
N ALA A 415 -14.53 18.34 -1.48
CA ALA A 415 -15.62 19.10 -2.10
C ALA A 415 -15.79 18.81 -3.61
N ALA A 416 -14.74 18.35 -4.29
CA ALA A 416 -14.77 18.01 -5.71
C ALA A 416 -15.25 16.56 -5.96
N ARG A 417 -15.29 15.71 -4.94
CA ARG A 417 -15.81 14.34 -5.04
C ARG A 417 -17.33 14.37 -5.12
N LYS A 418 -17.86 14.44 -6.36
CA LYS A 418 -19.30 14.54 -6.63
C LYS A 418 -20.00 13.18 -6.65
N GLU A 419 -19.26 12.09 -6.69
CA GLU A 419 -19.81 10.74 -6.82
C GLU A 419 -20.06 10.13 -5.45
N GLU A 420 -21.34 9.91 -5.13
CA GLU A 420 -21.72 9.20 -3.91
C GLU A 420 -21.37 7.70 -4.00
N PRO A 421 -21.03 7.05 -2.87
CA PRO A 421 -20.79 5.62 -2.86
C PRO A 421 -22.09 4.88 -3.22
N GLN A 422 -22.01 3.99 -4.21
CA GLN A 422 -23.18 3.25 -4.69
C GLN A 422 -23.18 1.84 -4.13
N ARG A 423 -24.21 1.49 -3.33
CA ARG A 423 -24.40 0.11 -2.91
C ARG A 423 -25.10 -0.68 -4.03
N ILE A 424 -24.33 -1.41 -4.81
CA ILE A 424 -24.87 -2.29 -5.85
C ILE A 424 -25.35 -3.59 -5.17
N THR A 425 -26.65 -3.69 -4.90
CA THR A 425 -27.25 -4.78 -4.11
C THR A 425 -27.53 -6.06 -4.91
N ALA A 426 -27.31 -6.07 -6.20
CA ALA A 426 -27.46 -7.27 -7.01
C ALA A 426 -26.33 -7.33 -8.04
N ARG A 427 -25.30 -8.12 -7.77
CA ARG A 427 -24.72 -8.86 -8.88
C ARG A 427 -25.84 -9.76 -9.42
N LYS A 428 -26.58 -9.30 -10.43
CA LYS A 428 -27.10 -10.28 -11.39
C LYS A 428 -25.87 -11.06 -11.80
N GLN A 429 -25.73 -12.28 -11.29
CA GLN A 429 -24.84 -13.23 -11.89
C GLN A 429 -25.19 -13.14 -13.38
N SER A 430 -24.34 -12.49 -14.13
CA SER A 430 -24.33 -12.67 -15.57
C SER A 430 -23.90 -14.12 -15.74
N SER A 431 -24.87 -14.99 -15.62
CA SER A 431 -24.84 -16.38 -16.08
C SER A 431 -24.75 -16.43 -17.61
N GLN A 432 -23.88 -15.58 -18.18
CA GLN A 432 -23.19 -15.84 -19.42
C GLN A 432 -21.91 -16.60 -19.17
N GLY A 433 -21.86 -17.37 -18.09
CA GLY A 433 -21.09 -18.58 -18.03
C GLY A 433 -21.61 -19.44 -19.17
N GLY A 434 -20.75 -19.70 -20.17
CA GLY A 434 -21.04 -20.60 -21.25
C GLY A 434 -21.72 -21.84 -20.66
N LYS A 435 -22.76 -22.35 -21.35
CA LYS A 435 -23.45 -23.57 -20.99
C LYS A 435 -22.43 -24.59 -20.53
N HIS A 436 -22.27 -24.74 -19.19
CA HIS A 436 -21.70 -25.95 -18.65
C HIS A 436 -22.65 -27.05 -19.17
N SER A 437 -22.15 -27.87 -20.05
CA SER A 437 -22.84 -29.09 -20.42
C SER A 437 -23.09 -29.83 -19.09
N ASP A 438 -24.34 -30.09 -18.75
CA ASP A 438 -24.78 -30.82 -17.55
C ASP A 438 -24.35 -32.30 -17.54
N LEU A 439 -23.37 -32.66 -18.33
CA LEU A 439 -22.70 -33.95 -18.25
C LEU A 439 -21.66 -33.86 -17.12
N PRO A 440 -21.69 -34.75 -16.11
CA PRO A 440 -20.63 -34.83 -15.15
C PRO A 440 -19.31 -35.02 -15.93
N GLU A 441 -18.44 -34.00 -15.88
CA GLU A 441 -17.09 -34.17 -16.41
C GLU A 441 -16.48 -35.32 -15.62
N LYS A 442 -16.13 -36.43 -16.33
CA LYS A 442 -15.34 -37.48 -15.75
C LYS A 442 -14.12 -36.83 -15.10
N ASP A 443 -13.76 -37.30 -13.90
CA ASP A 443 -12.59 -36.81 -13.15
C ASP A 443 -11.38 -36.69 -14.08
N GLN A 444 -10.89 -35.47 -14.28
CA GLN A 444 -9.73 -35.21 -15.14
C GLN A 444 -8.50 -35.05 -14.26
N ILE A 445 -7.45 -35.78 -14.57
CA ILE A 445 -6.16 -35.68 -13.90
C ILE A 445 -5.29 -34.70 -14.68
N HIS A 446 -4.92 -33.60 -14.02
CA HIS A 446 -3.98 -32.62 -14.54
C HIS A 446 -2.66 -32.71 -13.77
N VAL A 447 -1.55 -32.82 -14.48
CA VAL A 447 -0.23 -33.04 -13.90
C VAL A 447 0.71 -31.89 -14.27
N SER A 448 1.40 -31.31 -13.29
CA SER A 448 2.49 -30.35 -13.51
C SER A 448 3.84 -31.06 -13.38
N VAL A 449 4.73 -30.85 -14.35
CA VAL A 449 6.02 -31.52 -14.45
C VAL A 449 7.16 -30.52 -14.50
N GLN A 450 8.21 -30.78 -13.72
CA GLN A 450 9.39 -29.93 -13.55
C GLN A 450 10.69 -30.58 -14.06
N THR A 451 10.65 -31.85 -14.45
CA THR A 451 11.80 -32.58 -14.99
C THR A 451 11.40 -33.43 -16.20
N ALA A 452 12.37 -33.78 -17.04
CA ALA A 452 12.13 -34.65 -18.21
C ALA A 452 11.60 -36.02 -17.80
N GLY A 453 12.13 -36.63 -16.72
CA GLY A 453 11.64 -37.91 -16.22
C GLY A 453 10.20 -37.87 -15.70
N GLN A 454 9.79 -36.74 -15.07
CA GLN A 454 8.38 -36.54 -14.69
C GLN A 454 7.48 -36.39 -15.92
N LEU A 455 7.99 -35.76 -16.99
CA LEU A 455 7.24 -35.65 -18.24
C LEU A 455 7.00 -37.01 -18.86
N GLU A 456 8.01 -37.87 -18.91
CA GLU A 456 7.91 -39.24 -19.41
C GLU A 456 6.86 -40.04 -18.64
N ALA A 457 6.98 -40.06 -17.33
CA ALA A 457 6.01 -40.75 -16.46
C ALA A 457 4.58 -40.19 -16.60
N ALA A 458 4.43 -38.85 -16.79
CA ALA A 458 3.13 -38.22 -16.99
C ALA A 458 2.52 -38.60 -18.35
N MET A 459 3.32 -38.72 -19.39
CA MET A 459 2.89 -39.18 -20.73
C MET A 459 2.36 -40.62 -20.70
N GLU A 460 2.94 -41.48 -19.87
CA GLU A 460 2.52 -42.87 -19.69
C GLU A 460 1.34 -43.06 -18.71
N SER A 461 0.94 -41.98 -18.03
CA SER A 461 -0.14 -41.96 -17.03
C SER A 461 -1.53 -41.72 -17.63
N MET A 462 -2.54 -41.73 -16.75
CA MET A 462 -3.93 -41.36 -17.11
C MET A 462 -4.15 -39.83 -17.13
N ALA A 463 -3.11 -39.00 -17.22
CA ALA A 463 -3.24 -37.57 -17.25
C ALA A 463 -4.01 -37.12 -18.51
N SER A 464 -5.02 -36.31 -18.34
CA SER A 464 -5.76 -35.66 -19.44
C SER A 464 -5.08 -34.37 -19.89
N ARG A 465 -4.29 -33.75 -19.01
CA ARG A 465 -3.50 -32.54 -19.31
C ARG A 465 -2.19 -32.56 -18.55
N ILE A 466 -1.11 -32.17 -19.23
CA ILE A 466 0.23 -32.01 -18.62
C ILE A 466 0.62 -30.56 -18.75
N TYR A 467 1.04 -29.93 -17.64
CA TYR A 467 1.65 -28.61 -17.59
C TYR A 467 3.17 -28.77 -17.53
N VAL A 468 3.85 -28.39 -18.60
CA VAL A 468 5.31 -28.52 -18.75
C VAL A 468 5.97 -27.18 -18.43
N GLU A 469 6.95 -27.17 -17.55
CA GLU A 469 7.69 -25.95 -17.20
C GLU A 469 8.41 -25.35 -18.41
N TYR A 470 8.34 -24.04 -18.55
CA TYR A 470 8.87 -23.28 -19.71
C TYR A 470 10.34 -23.62 -20.00
N HIS A 471 11.16 -23.86 -18.99
CA HIS A 471 12.59 -24.13 -19.15
C HIS A 471 12.91 -25.53 -19.68
N LEU A 472 11.96 -26.45 -19.60
CA LEU A 472 12.08 -27.78 -20.20
C LEU A 472 11.79 -27.78 -21.70
N LEU A 473 11.02 -26.81 -22.19
CA LEU A 473 10.55 -26.77 -23.57
C LEU A 473 11.69 -26.33 -24.50
N ASN A 474 12.35 -27.32 -25.09
CA ASN A 474 13.38 -27.18 -26.11
C ASN A 474 13.02 -28.02 -27.35
N GLY A 475 13.88 -28.03 -28.38
CA GLY A 475 13.65 -28.77 -29.61
C GLY A 475 13.40 -30.26 -29.38
N GLU A 476 14.24 -30.88 -28.58
CA GLU A 476 14.16 -32.33 -28.24
C GLU A 476 12.82 -32.69 -27.55
N ILE A 477 12.40 -31.87 -26.60
CA ILE A 477 11.13 -32.09 -25.88
C ILE A 477 9.94 -31.86 -26.82
N PHE A 478 9.99 -30.84 -27.69
CA PHE A 478 8.93 -30.64 -28.66
C PHE A 478 8.81 -31.80 -29.64
N ASP A 479 9.93 -32.32 -30.14
CA ASP A 479 9.95 -33.49 -31.03
C ASP A 479 9.39 -34.74 -30.32
N LYS A 480 9.72 -34.92 -29.04
CA LYS A 480 9.21 -36.00 -28.20
C LYS A 480 7.69 -35.92 -27.99
N LEU A 481 7.18 -34.71 -27.68
CA LEU A 481 5.77 -34.46 -27.51
C LEU A 481 4.99 -34.67 -28.82
N GLU A 482 5.55 -34.26 -29.94
CA GLU A 482 4.95 -34.44 -31.26
C GLU A 482 4.89 -35.94 -31.64
N LYS A 483 5.99 -36.65 -31.46
CA LYS A 483 6.03 -38.10 -31.67
C LYS A 483 4.98 -38.84 -30.80
N TYR A 484 4.85 -38.41 -29.55
CA TYR A 484 3.86 -39.01 -28.65
C TYR A 484 2.42 -38.71 -29.09
N LYS A 485 2.12 -37.46 -29.46
CA LYS A 485 0.78 -37.09 -29.96
C LYS A 485 0.40 -37.86 -31.22
N ASN A 486 1.38 -38.16 -32.07
CA ASN A 486 1.17 -38.88 -33.34
C ASN A 486 1.27 -40.41 -33.22
N SER A 487 1.65 -40.90 -32.06
CA SER A 487 1.82 -42.36 -31.86
C SER A 487 0.48 -43.04 -31.55
N ALA A 488 0.28 -44.24 -32.12
CA ALA A 488 -0.81 -45.14 -31.76
C ALA A 488 -0.70 -45.69 -30.33
N ALA A 489 0.41 -45.43 -29.63
CA ALA A 489 0.74 -45.87 -28.28
C ALA A 489 0.18 -44.96 -27.16
N GLN A 490 -0.68 -43.97 -27.49
CA GLN A 490 -1.46 -43.31 -26.44
C GLN A 490 -2.26 -44.39 -25.71
N PRO A 491 -2.19 -44.45 -24.36
CA PRO A 491 -2.90 -45.46 -23.61
C PRO A 491 -4.39 -45.38 -23.98
N LEU A 492 -4.83 -46.33 -24.79
CA LEU A 492 -6.22 -46.56 -25.13
C LEU A 492 -6.93 -47.12 -23.89
N TYR A 493 -7.18 -46.27 -22.91
CA TYR A 493 -8.30 -46.51 -22.03
C TYR A 493 -9.56 -46.39 -22.90
N LYS A 494 -10.13 -47.50 -23.24
CA LYS A 494 -11.21 -47.70 -24.21
C LYS A 494 -12.47 -46.83 -24.02
N GLU A 495 -12.45 -45.86 -23.08
CA GLU A 495 -13.59 -45.01 -22.78
C GLU A 495 -13.30 -43.50 -22.80
N GLN A 496 -12.04 -43.05 -23.00
CA GLN A 496 -11.71 -41.63 -23.06
C GLN A 496 -11.37 -41.21 -24.49
N THR A 497 -12.30 -40.51 -25.14
CA THR A 497 -12.14 -39.96 -26.49
C THR A 497 -11.33 -38.64 -26.52
N LYS A 498 -10.73 -38.20 -25.41
CA LYS A 498 -9.96 -36.95 -25.36
C LYS A 498 -8.46 -37.23 -25.46
N LEU A 499 -7.82 -36.67 -26.48
CA LEU A 499 -6.36 -36.63 -26.65
C LEU A 499 -5.71 -35.87 -25.47
N LEU A 500 -4.52 -36.33 -25.04
CA LEU A 500 -3.70 -35.65 -24.05
C LEU A 500 -3.44 -34.21 -24.47
N GLN A 501 -3.73 -33.28 -23.59
CA GLN A 501 -3.42 -31.85 -23.79
C GLN A 501 -2.07 -31.50 -23.14
N VAL A 502 -1.23 -30.79 -23.88
CA VAL A 502 0.06 -30.28 -23.40
C VAL A 502 0.01 -28.77 -23.28
N TYR A 503 0.12 -28.28 -22.07
CA TYR A 503 0.17 -26.85 -21.75
C TYR A 503 1.56 -26.48 -21.28
N ALA A 504 2.05 -25.31 -21.72
CA ALA A 504 3.29 -24.75 -21.21
C ALA A 504 3.03 -23.89 -19.97
N SER A 505 3.79 -24.11 -18.91
CA SER A 505 3.76 -23.25 -17.72
C SER A 505 4.67 -22.04 -17.94
N ALA A 506 4.13 -20.83 -17.86
CA ALA A 506 4.91 -19.61 -17.88
C ALA A 506 5.77 -19.47 -16.59
N PRO A 507 6.85 -18.67 -16.60
CA PRO A 507 7.65 -18.41 -15.39
C PRO A 507 6.79 -17.90 -14.23
N TYR A 508 7.11 -18.31 -12.99
CA TYR A 508 6.44 -17.80 -11.78
C TYR A 508 6.62 -16.30 -11.62
N VAL A 509 7.76 -15.78 -12.01
CA VAL A 509 8.09 -14.36 -12.01
C VAL A 509 8.63 -13.99 -13.39
N VAL A 510 8.03 -13.00 -14.03
CA VAL A 510 8.48 -12.49 -15.34
C VAL A 510 9.21 -11.18 -15.10
N ARG A 511 10.47 -11.11 -15.57
CA ARG A 511 11.33 -9.92 -15.53
C ARG A 511 12.01 -9.74 -16.89
N GLU A 512 12.79 -8.65 -17.08
CA GLU A 512 13.46 -8.36 -18.35
C GLU A 512 14.30 -9.53 -18.91
N ASP A 513 14.97 -10.27 -18.05
CA ASP A 513 15.89 -11.35 -18.44
C ASP A 513 15.17 -12.62 -18.91
N ASN A 514 13.94 -12.83 -18.54
CA ASN A 514 13.19 -14.04 -18.87
C ASN A 514 11.92 -13.79 -19.71
N ILE A 515 11.60 -12.55 -20.03
CA ILE A 515 10.42 -12.20 -20.86
C ILE A 515 10.46 -12.90 -22.23
N ARG A 516 11.66 -13.19 -22.76
CA ARG A 516 11.87 -13.95 -24.02
C ARG A 516 11.17 -15.31 -24.02
N TYR A 517 11.00 -15.92 -22.85
CA TYR A 517 10.30 -17.22 -22.76
C TYR A 517 8.83 -17.09 -23.12
N LEU A 518 8.19 -15.96 -22.84
CA LEU A 518 6.80 -15.72 -23.23
C LEU A 518 6.66 -15.71 -24.77
N GLU A 519 7.65 -15.17 -25.48
CA GLU A 519 7.69 -15.19 -26.96
C GLU A 519 7.86 -16.61 -27.49
N ILE A 520 8.74 -17.41 -26.86
CA ILE A 520 8.96 -18.81 -27.23
C ILE A 520 7.66 -19.60 -27.07
N LEU A 521 6.96 -19.40 -25.94
CA LEU A 521 5.68 -20.07 -25.68
C LEU A 521 4.58 -19.63 -26.66
N ALA A 522 4.51 -18.35 -26.99
CA ALA A 522 3.56 -17.84 -27.98
C ALA A 522 3.81 -18.48 -29.37
N LYS A 523 5.07 -18.57 -29.80
CA LYS A 523 5.46 -19.23 -31.06
C LYS A 523 5.12 -20.74 -31.02
N ALA A 524 5.42 -21.42 -29.91
CA ALA A 524 5.10 -22.84 -29.77
C ALA A 524 3.58 -23.10 -29.85
N PHE A 525 2.77 -22.23 -29.26
CA PHE A 525 1.31 -22.29 -29.38
C PHE A 525 0.86 -22.08 -30.84
N ALA A 526 1.35 -21.03 -31.50
CA ALA A 526 1.01 -20.72 -32.89
C ALA A 526 1.40 -21.84 -33.87
N GLN A 527 2.47 -22.58 -33.56
CA GLN A 527 2.93 -23.75 -34.32
C GLN A 527 2.18 -25.06 -33.96
N GLY A 528 1.23 -25.04 -33.03
CA GLY A 528 0.50 -26.25 -32.59
C GLY A 528 1.34 -27.22 -31.72
N LYS A 529 2.55 -26.83 -31.30
CA LYS A 529 3.44 -27.66 -30.46
C LYS A 529 2.91 -27.83 -29.05
N ILE A 530 2.15 -26.84 -28.56
CA ILE A 530 1.44 -26.88 -27.26
C ILE A 530 -0.03 -26.51 -27.47
N ASP A 531 -0.90 -26.99 -26.60
CA ASP A 531 -2.35 -26.81 -26.69
C ASP A 531 -2.84 -25.59 -25.92
N GLY A 532 -2.02 -25.01 -25.04
CA GLY A 532 -2.35 -23.83 -24.25
C GLY A 532 -1.21 -23.40 -23.32
N VAL A 533 -1.48 -22.39 -22.49
CA VAL A 533 -0.52 -21.83 -21.55
C VAL A 533 -1.13 -21.71 -20.16
N LEU A 534 -0.34 -22.07 -19.13
CA LEU A 534 -0.62 -21.80 -17.72
C LEU A 534 0.07 -20.50 -17.31
N VAL A 535 -0.70 -19.47 -17.01
CA VAL A 535 -0.21 -18.16 -16.56
C VAL A 535 -0.18 -18.08 -15.04
N ARG A 536 0.89 -17.52 -14.46
CA ARG A 536 1.16 -17.52 -13.01
C ARG A 536 1.28 -16.15 -12.39
N ASN A 537 1.29 -15.10 -13.21
CA ASN A 537 1.43 -13.70 -12.78
C ASN A 537 0.76 -12.77 -13.80
N LEU A 538 0.53 -11.53 -13.40
CA LEU A 538 -0.15 -10.53 -14.22
C LEU A 538 0.63 -10.17 -15.49
N GLU A 539 1.96 -10.26 -15.48
CA GLU A 539 2.82 -10.02 -16.65
C GLU A 539 2.53 -11.06 -17.74
N SER A 540 2.58 -12.36 -17.39
CA SER A 540 2.30 -13.44 -18.33
C SER A 540 0.83 -13.42 -18.78
N PHE A 541 -0.11 -13.14 -17.87
CA PHE A 541 -1.52 -12.99 -18.22
C PHE A 541 -1.70 -11.89 -19.28
N ARG A 542 -1.19 -10.68 -19.03
CA ARG A 542 -1.31 -9.55 -19.97
C ARG A 542 -0.63 -9.82 -21.32
N TYR A 543 0.50 -10.54 -21.29
CA TYR A 543 1.22 -10.91 -22.50
C TYR A 543 0.41 -11.84 -23.41
N PHE A 544 -0.25 -12.84 -22.84
CA PHE A 544 -1.00 -13.85 -23.61
C PHE A 544 -2.46 -13.47 -23.86
N ALA A 545 -3.04 -12.55 -23.09
CA ALA A 545 -4.38 -12.05 -23.31
C ALA A 545 -4.52 -11.47 -24.74
N GLY A 546 -5.48 -11.97 -25.50
CA GLY A 546 -5.71 -11.62 -26.90
C GLY A 546 -4.78 -12.30 -27.92
N LYS A 547 -3.69 -12.96 -27.51
CA LYS A 547 -2.81 -13.75 -28.38
C LYS A 547 -3.19 -15.23 -28.38
N ILE A 548 -3.71 -15.70 -27.28
CA ILE A 548 -4.18 -17.08 -27.08
C ILE A 548 -5.67 -17.02 -26.72
N PRO A 549 -6.51 -17.87 -27.33
CA PRO A 549 -7.93 -17.94 -26.99
C PRO A 549 -8.14 -18.22 -25.49
N SER A 550 -9.15 -17.59 -24.87
CA SER A 550 -9.40 -17.70 -23.42
C SER A 550 -9.55 -19.16 -22.95
N GLY A 551 -10.17 -20.03 -23.74
CA GLY A 551 -10.29 -21.47 -23.44
C GLY A 551 -8.97 -22.25 -23.49
N ARG A 552 -7.86 -21.63 -23.90
CA ARG A 552 -6.50 -22.20 -23.94
C ARG A 552 -5.54 -21.51 -22.97
N LEU A 553 -6.04 -20.54 -22.19
CA LEU A 553 -5.32 -19.95 -21.07
C LEU A 553 -5.84 -20.56 -19.77
N THR A 554 -4.95 -21.04 -18.93
CA THR A 554 -5.24 -21.49 -17.57
C THR A 554 -4.55 -20.56 -16.59
N VAL A 555 -5.27 -20.18 -15.54
CA VAL A 555 -4.74 -19.34 -14.45
C VAL A 555 -4.29 -20.24 -13.31
N ASP A 556 -3.05 -20.09 -12.85
CA ASP A 556 -2.51 -20.82 -11.71
C ASP A 556 -2.89 -20.16 -10.37
N ALA A 557 -2.81 -20.94 -9.30
CA ALA A 557 -3.06 -20.50 -7.93
C ALA A 557 -2.27 -19.26 -7.49
N GLY A 558 -1.13 -18.97 -8.13
CA GLY A 558 -0.31 -17.79 -7.85
C GLY A 558 -0.98 -16.44 -8.15
N LEU A 559 -2.05 -16.42 -8.94
CA LEU A 559 -2.87 -15.22 -9.18
C LEU A 559 -3.98 -15.03 -8.14
N TYR A 560 -4.18 -16.00 -7.24
CA TYR A 560 -5.08 -15.89 -6.07
C TYR A 560 -6.50 -15.41 -6.40
N VAL A 561 -7.13 -15.99 -7.39
CA VAL A 561 -8.55 -15.70 -7.70
C VAL A 561 -9.42 -16.47 -6.70
N TRP A 562 -10.00 -15.76 -5.72
CA TRP A 562 -10.81 -16.32 -4.62
C TRP A 562 -12.26 -15.81 -4.59
N ASN A 563 -12.57 -14.80 -5.40
CA ASN A 563 -13.87 -14.11 -5.43
C ASN A 563 -14.22 -13.63 -6.85
#